data_f7b28905a249d7ecd01042d34597015f
#
_entry.id   f7b28905a249d7ecd01042d34597015f
#
_cell.length_a   1.000
_cell.length_b   1.000
_cell.length_c   1.000
_cell.angle_alpha   90.00
_cell.angle_beta   90.00
_cell.angle_gamma   90.00
#
_symmetry.space_group_name_H-M   'P 1'
#
loop_
_entity.id
_entity.type
_entity.pdbx_description
1 polymer ?
#
loop_
_entity_poly.entity_id
_entity_poly.type
_entity_poly.pdbx_seq_one_letter_code
_entity_poly.pdbx_strand_id
1 'polypeptide(L)'
;MPLLLLLADPQQVWQADLQVRTLEVTRSRTGLSVRVVVYTEHDDEARDARLLILLPLGVGVEHLATGCSAAAGPPGVPALRATVSCELGGIVERGFREVLLSTTLPPDSSPRRLGVFAYSATPDPVPRNNYAERTLP
;
A
#
# COMPACT_ATOMS: atom_id res chain seq x y z
N MET A 1 -1.65 45.52 -1.51
CA MET A 1 -2.76 44.76 -0.99
C MET A 1 -2.27 43.50 -0.31
N PRO A 2 -1.95 43.59 0.96
CA PRO A 2 -1.46 42.41 1.68
C PRO A 2 -2.48 41.28 1.75
N LEU A 3 -3.73 41.63 1.60
CA LEU A 3 -4.79 40.63 1.63
C LEU A 3 -4.65 39.58 0.56
N LEU A 4 -4.18 39.94 -0.62
CA LEU A 4 -3.97 39.00 -1.69
C LEU A 4 -2.88 37.99 -1.37
N LEU A 5 -1.90 38.42 -0.58
CA LEU A 5 -0.86 37.53 -0.12
C LEU A 5 -1.38 36.55 0.95
N LEU A 6 -2.33 37.02 1.74
CA LEU A 6 -2.94 36.20 2.78
C LEU A 6 -3.85 35.13 2.18
N LEU A 7 -4.37 35.37 1.02
CA LEU A 7 -5.09 34.35 0.27
C LEU A 7 -4.10 33.39 -0.35
N ALA A 8 -3.18 32.92 0.51
CA ALA A 8 -2.19 31.96 0.11
C ALA A 8 -2.79 31.04 -0.93
N ASP A 9 -2.26 31.15 -2.09
CA ASP A 9 -2.78 30.49 -3.26
C ASP A 9 -3.00 29.00 -2.94
N PRO A 10 -4.23 28.51 -2.93
CA PRO A 10 -4.49 27.09 -2.68
C PRO A 10 -3.80 26.18 -3.70
N GLN A 11 -3.34 26.74 -4.80
CA GLN A 11 -2.59 26.02 -5.81
C GLN A 11 -1.18 25.68 -5.38
N GLN A 12 -0.70 26.29 -4.30
CA GLN A 12 0.60 25.93 -3.74
C GLN A 12 0.55 24.73 -2.83
N VAL A 13 -0.62 24.14 -2.66
CA VAL A 13 -0.74 22.91 -1.92
C VAL A 13 -0.06 21.77 -2.72
N TRP A 14 0.88 21.11 -2.07
CA TRP A 14 1.55 19.96 -2.65
C TRP A 14 0.55 18.84 -2.85
N GLN A 15 0.64 18.18 -3.98
CA GLN A 15 -0.24 17.09 -4.33
C GLN A 15 0.58 15.95 -4.92
N ALA A 16 0.20 14.74 -4.57
CA ALA A 16 0.78 13.54 -5.15
C ALA A 16 -0.36 12.69 -5.73
N ASP A 17 -0.09 11.95 -6.77
CA ASP A 17 -1.01 10.96 -7.32
C ASP A 17 -0.37 9.59 -7.15
N LEU A 18 -0.57 9.02 -5.98
CA LEU A 18 -0.10 7.69 -5.69
C LEU A 18 -0.95 6.65 -6.40
N GLN A 19 -0.29 5.75 -7.07
CA GLN A 19 -0.94 4.68 -7.81
C GLN A 19 -0.36 3.34 -7.42
N VAL A 20 -1.21 2.35 -7.23
CA VAL A 20 -0.77 0.97 -7.20
C VAL A 20 -0.74 0.49 -8.66
N ARG A 21 0.44 0.54 -9.25
CA ARG A 21 0.61 0.20 -10.67
C ARG A 21 0.67 -1.28 -10.93
N THR A 22 1.27 -1.99 -10.02
CA THR A 22 1.47 -3.42 -10.17
C THR A 22 1.07 -4.11 -8.90
N LEU A 23 0.26 -5.11 -9.02
CA LEU A 23 -0.03 -6.07 -7.96
C LEU A 23 0.00 -7.45 -8.59
N GLU A 24 1.08 -8.17 -8.33
CA GLU A 24 1.30 -9.52 -8.85
C GLU A 24 1.34 -10.50 -7.70
N VAL A 25 0.61 -11.59 -7.86
CA VAL A 25 0.60 -12.69 -6.90
C VAL A 25 0.92 -13.98 -7.64
N THR A 26 1.99 -14.62 -7.21
CA THR A 26 2.44 -15.89 -7.80
C THR A 26 2.36 -17.00 -6.76
N ARG A 27 1.74 -18.09 -7.11
CA ARG A 27 1.62 -19.25 -6.22
C ARG A 27 2.76 -20.23 -6.46
N SER A 28 3.33 -20.70 -5.36
CA SER A 28 4.28 -21.80 -5.35
C SER A 28 3.73 -22.95 -4.50
N ARG A 29 4.52 -24.01 -4.32
CA ARG A 29 4.12 -25.12 -3.46
C ARG A 29 3.93 -24.72 -2.00
N THR A 30 4.72 -23.77 -1.54
CA THR A 30 4.83 -23.44 -0.12
C THR A 30 4.16 -22.14 0.26
N GLY A 31 3.77 -21.33 -0.70
CA GLY A 31 3.18 -20.05 -0.38
C GLY A 31 2.92 -19.17 -1.58
N LEU A 32 2.68 -17.91 -1.29
CA LEU A 32 2.46 -16.88 -2.31
C LEU A 32 3.62 -15.90 -2.28
N SER A 33 4.02 -15.45 -3.45
CA SER A 33 4.91 -14.30 -3.62
C SER A 33 4.07 -13.11 -4.09
N VAL A 34 4.17 -12.02 -3.38
CA VAL A 34 3.41 -10.81 -3.69
C VAL A 34 4.38 -9.71 -4.06
N ARG A 35 4.14 -9.07 -5.19
CA ARG A 35 4.92 -7.92 -5.66
C ARG A 35 3.98 -6.76 -5.88
N VAL A 36 4.28 -5.65 -5.23
CA VAL A 36 3.51 -4.41 -5.34
C VAL A 36 4.43 -3.30 -5.80
N VAL A 37 4.03 -2.55 -6.80
CA VAL A 37 4.74 -1.34 -7.22
C VAL A 37 3.82 -0.15 -6.99
N VAL A 38 4.29 0.77 -6.18
CA VAL A 38 3.63 2.04 -5.90
C VAL A 38 4.38 3.13 -6.65
N TYR A 39 3.65 3.93 -7.37
CA TYR A 39 4.18 4.97 -8.25
C TYR A 39 3.49 6.29 -7.95
N THR A 40 4.18 7.41 -8.12
CA THR A 40 3.56 8.73 -8.09
C THR A 40 3.64 9.39 -9.46
N GLU A 41 2.47 9.76 -9.99
CA GLU A 41 2.35 10.39 -11.31
C GLU A 41 2.57 11.89 -11.24
N HIS A 42 2.32 12.50 -10.08
CA HIS A 42 2.33 13.94 -9.93
C HIS A 42 3.75 14.50 -9.83
N ASP A 43 3.87 15.80 -10.04
CA ASP A 43 5.16 16.50 -9.99
C ASP A 43 5.68 16.68 -8.55
N ASP A 44 4.83 16.52 -7.55
CA ASP A 44 5.22 16.67 -6.16
C ASP A 44 5.64 15.35 -5.56
N GLU A 45 6.55 15.43 -4.59
CA GLU A 45 6.97 14.28 -3.82
C GLU A 45 5.82 13.75 -2.97
N ALA A 46 5.62 12.44 -2.96
CA ALA A 46 4.74 11.80 -2.01
C ALA A 46 5.52 11.59 -0.71
N ARG A 47 5.21 12.39 0.31
CA ARG A 47 5.91 12.37 1.59
C ARG A 47 5.33 11.31 2.51
N ASP A 48 6.22 10.64 3.24
CA ASP A 48 5.83 9.60 4.19
C ASP A 48 4.85 8.61 3.56
N ALA A 49 5.19 8.16 2.36
CA ALA A 49 4.36 7.20 1.66
C ALA A 49 4.33 5.87 2.41
N ARG A 50 3.17 5.26 2.46
CA ARG A 50 2.93 3.99 3.13
C ARG A 50 2.07 3.10 2.27
N LEU A 51 2.23 1.80 2.49
CA LEU A 51 1.45 0.79 1.82
C LEU A 51 0.84 -0.13 2.87
N LEU A 52 -0.46 -0.34 2.78
CA LEU A 52 -1.17 -1.36 3.55
C LEU A 52 -1.45 -2.54 2.64
N ILE A 53 -1.13 -3.72 3.09
CA ILE A 53 -1.44 -4.96 2.39
C ILE A 53 -2.39 -5.75 3.28
N LEU A 54 -3.59 -5.98 2.77
CA LEU A 54 -4.64 -6.72 3.47
C LEU A 54 -4.62 -8.16 2.96
N LEU A 55 -4.14 -9.05 3.78
CA LEU A 55 -4.05 -10.46 3.44
C LEU A 55 -5.38 -11.16 3.69
N PRO A 56 -5.72 -12.17 2.90
CA PRO A 56 -6.94 -12.95 3.14
C PRO A 56 -6.85 -13.74 4.44
N LEU A 57 -8.00 -14.12 4.93
CA LEU A 57 -8.11 -14.88 6.16
C LEU A 57 -7.31 -16.19 6.07
N GLY A 58 -6.57 -16.49 7.10
CA GLY A 58 -5.80 -17.72 7.20
C GLY A 58 -4.44 -17.69 6.53
N VAL A 59 -4.07 -16.58 5.92
CA VAL A 59 -2.76 -16.39 5.29
C VAL A 59 -1.83 -15.69 6.27
N GLY A 60 -0.69 -16.30 6.54
CA GLY A 60 0.36 -15.71 7.38
C GLY A 60 1.52 -15.19 6.56
N VAL A 61 2.27 -14.28 7.12
CA VAL A 61 3.45 -13.72 6.48
C VAL A 61 4.66 -14.58 6.82
N GLU A 62 5.46 -14.94 5.82
CA GLU A 62 6.72 -15.66 6.02
C GLU A 62 7.93 -14.73 5.94
N HIS A 63 7.97 -13.89 4.92
CA HIS A 63 9.06 -12.93 4.75
C HIS A 63 8.50 -11.55 4.45
N LEU A 64 9.03 -10.56 5.16
CA LEU A 64 8.68 -9.16 4.97
C LEU A 64 9.84 -8.42 4.34
N ALA A 65 9.53 -7.48 3.45
CA ALA A 65 10.50 -6.53 2.96
C ALA A 65 10.95 -5.58 4.08
N THR A 66 12.12 -4.99 3.92
CA THR A 66 12.62 -3.95 4.83
C THR A 66 11.60 -2.79 4.88
N GLY A 67 11.31 -2.33 6.08
CA GLY A 67 10.34 -1.25 6.28
C GLY A 67 8.91 -1.72 6.45
N CYS A 68 8.65 -3.02 6.29
CA CYS A 68 7.32 -3.59 6.50
C CYS A 68 7.21 -4.29 7.85
N SER A 69 6.02 -4.25 8.42
CA SER A 69 5.70 -4.96 9.66
C SER A 69 4.31 -5.55 9.57
N ALA A 70 4.14 -6.73 10.14
CA ALA A 70 2.83 -7.34 10.26
C ALA A 70 2.14 -6.80 11.50
N ALA A 71 0.91 -6.30 11.34
CA ALA A 71 0.11 -5.86 12.46
C ALA A 71 -0.67 -7.05 13.02
N ALA A 72 -0.44 -7.35 14.29
CA ALA A 72 -1.33 -8.22 15.04
C ALA A 72 -2.56 -7.42 15.44
N GLY A 73 -3.73 -8.05 15.43
CA GLY A 73 -4.94 -7.43 15.95
C GLY A 73 -4.80 -7.13 17.45
N PRO A 74 -5.78 -6.42 18.04
CA PRO A 74 -5.76 -6.13 19.47
C PRO A 74 -5.64 -7.41 20.29
N PRO A 75 -4.95 -7.38 21.44
CA PRO A 75 -4.81 -8.56 22.28
C PRO A 75 -6.18 -9.14 22.65
N GLY A 76 -6.32 -10.46 22.55
CA GLY A 76 -7.56 -11.14 22.91
C GLY A 76 -8.64 -11.12 21.83
N VAL A 77 -8.45 -10.44 20.75
CA VAL A 77 -9.37 -10.45 19.62
C VAL A 77 -8.73 -11.25 18.50
N PRO A 78 -9.39 -12.31 18.00
CA PRO A 78 -8.87 -13.04 16.85
C PRO A 78 -8.71 -12.07 15.66
N ALA A 79 -7.54 -12.06 15.08
CA ALA A 79 -7.32 -11.29 13.86
C ALA A 79 -8.12 -11.94 12.74
N LEU A 80 -9.18 -11.27 12.29
CA LEU A 80 -9.96 -11.74 11.16
C LEU A 80 -9.17 -11.65 9.87
N ARG A 81 -8.18 -10.77 9.82
CA ARG A 81 -7.39 -10.52 8.63
C ARG A 81 -6.02 -9.98 9.02
N ALA A 82 -4.98 -10.55 8.46
CA ALA A 82 -3.64 -10.04 8.67
C ALA A 82 -3.42 -8.79 7.83
N THR A 83 -2.78 -7.80 8.42
CA THR A 83 -2.42 -6.55 7.74
C THR A 83 -0.93 -6.36 7.81
N VAL A 84 -0.33 -6.05 6.67
CA VAL A 84 1.08 -5.66 6.58
C VAL A 84 1.14 -4.17 6.29
N SER A 85 1.91 -3.44 7.09
CA SER A 85 2.14 -2.02 6.89
C SER A 85 3.58 -1.81 6.48
N CYS A 86 3.78 -1.09 5.38
CA CYS A 86 5.11 -0.80 4.86
C CYS A 86 5.34 0.71 4.83
N GLU A 87 6.46 1.14 5.38
CA GLU A 87 6.92 2.51 5.25
C GLU A 87 7.77 2.61 3.99
N LEU A 88 7.34 3.43 3.05
CA LEU A 88 8.02 3.60 1.77
C LEU A 88 8.93 4.83 1.74
N GLY A 89 8.79 5.71 2.74
CA GLY A 89 9.51 6.99 2.77
C GLY A 89 8.97 7.95 1.73
N GLY A 90 9.79 8.91 1.33
CA GLY A 90 9.41 9.84 0.27
C GLY A 90 9.57 9.18 -1.09
N ILE A 91 8.58 9.38 -1.95
CA ILE A 91 8.67 8.97 -3.35
C ILE A 91 8.75 10.24 -4.17
N VAL A 92 9.90 10.46 -4.81
CA VAL A 92 10.11 11.63 -5.66
C VAL A 92 9.16 11.61 -6.84
N GLU A 93 8.97 12.77 -7.45
CA GLU A 93 8.11 12.92 -8.63
C GLU A 93 8.40 11.82 -9.66
N ARG A 94 7.35 11.18 -10.15
CA ARG A 94 7.45 10.08 -11.13
C ARG A 94 8.33 8.92 -10.68
N GLY A 95 8.56 8.84 -9.37
CA GLY A 95 9.30 7.75 -8.78
C GLY A 95 8.42 6.59 -8.39
N PHE A 96 9.04 5.51 -7.97
CA PHE A 96 8.32 4.33 -7.54
C PHE A 96 9.01 3.63 -6.38
N ARG A 97 8.26 2.77 -5.72
CA ARG A 97 8.77 1.83 -4.72
C ARG A 97 8.19 0.45 -4.98
N GLU A 98 9.03 -0.54 -4.85
CA GLU A 98 8.63 -1.93 -4.99
C GLU A 98 8.64 -2.60 -3.62
N VAL A 99 7.59 -3.34 -3.33
CA VAL A 99 7.49 -4.13 -2.11
C VAL A 99 7.28 -5.58 -2.49
N LEU A 100 8.10 -6.45 -1.91
CA LEU A 100 8.04 -7.88 -2.09
C LEU A 100 7.73 -8.53 -0.74
N LEU A 101 6.82 -9.47 -0.73
CA LEU A 101 6.57 -10.27 0.46
C LEU A 101 6.20 -11.70 0.09
N SER A 102 6.44 -12.60 1.02
CA SER A 102 6.06 -14.00 0.90
C SER A 102 5.11 -14.39 2.02
N THR A 103 4.14 -15.20 1.68
CA THR A 103 3.10 -15.65 2.61
C THR A 103 2.96 -17.17 2.58
N THR A 104 2.24 -17.70 3.57
CA THR A 104 1.78 -19.08 3.53
C THR A 104 0.69 -19.23 2.47
N LEU A 105 0.38 -20.47 2.13
CA LEU A 105 -0.76 -20.75 1.27
C LEU A 105 -2.06 -20.53 2.04
N PRO A 106 -3.09 -19.96 1.38
CA PRO A 106 -4.39 -19.84 2.01
C PRO A 106 -5.08 -21.20 2.15
N PRO A 107 -5.97 -21.37 3.14
CA PRO A 107 -6.80 -22.56 3.24
C PRO A 107 -7.68 -22.71 2.01
N ASP A 108 -7.93 -23.97 1.60
CA ASP A 108 -8.63 -24.25 0.35
C ASP A 108 -10.09 -23.80 0.30
N SER A 109 -10.69 -23.54 1.44
CA SER A 109 -12.15 -23.37 1.52
C SER A 109 -12.64 -21.93 1.52
N SER A 110 -11.77 -20.93 1.47
CA SER A 110 -12.21 -19.54 1.61
C SER A 110 -12.00 -18.71 0.34
N PRO A 111 -12.93 -17.77 0.08
CA PRO A 111 -12.70 -16.73 -0.94
C PRO A 111 -11.43 -15.96 -0.60
N ARG A 112 -10.61 -15.71 -1.58
CA ARG A 112 -9.26 -15.23 -1.36
C ARG A 112 -9.03 -13.98 -2.16
N ARG A 113 -9.14 -12.86 -1.48
CA ARG A 113 -8.80 -11.58 -2.06
C ARG A 113 -7.69 -10.94 -1.26
N LEU A 114 -6.72 -10.43 -1.96
CA LEU A 114 -5.64 -9.62 -1.41
C LEU A 114 -5.86 -8.19 -1.86
N GLY A 115 -5.87 -7.26 -0.92
CA GLY A 115 -6.01 -5.84 -1.20
C GLY A 115 -4.77 -5.08 -0.81
N VAL A 116 -4.46 -4.04 -1.56
CA VAL A 116 -3.37 -3.13 -1.23
C VAL A 116 -3.86 -1.69 -1.34
N PHE A 117 -3.40 -0.86 -0.43
CA PHE A 117 -3.76 0.54 -0.38
C PHE A 117 -2.53 1.39 -0.10
N ALA A 118 -2.25 2.36 -0.98
CA ALA A 118 -1.15 3.29 -0.81
C ALA A 118 -1.67 4.66 -0.38
N TYR A 119 -0.95 5.30 0.54
CA TYR A 119 -1.27 6.66 0.97
C TYR A 119 0.00 7.39 1.39
N SER A 120 -0.09 8.71 1.49
CA SER A 120 1.03 9.54 1.91
C SER A 120 0.52 10.74 2.71
N ALA A 121 1.45 11.48 3.32
CA ALA A 121 1.13 12.75 3.97
C ALA A 121 0.81 13.85 2.94
N THR A 122 1.25 13.70 1.69
CA THR A 122 0.91 14.62 0.62
C THR A 122 -0.50 14.32 0.11
N PRO A 123 -1.40 15.32 0.05
CA PRO A 123 -2.75 15.08 -0.45
C PRO A 123 -2.78 14.50 -1.85
N ASP A 124 -3.72 13.61 -2.09
CA ASP A 124 -3.89 12.93 -3.37
C ASP A 124 -5.27 13.27 -3.94
N PRO A 125 -5.34 13.95 -5.09
CA PRO A 125 -6.62 14.34 -5.69
C PRO A 125 -7.33 13.18 -6.38
N VAL A 126 -6.67 12.03 -6.57
CA VAL A 126 -7.25 10.88 -7.27
C VAL A 126 -7.10 9.62 -6.40
N PRO A 127 -7.80 9.56 -5.25
CA PRO A 127 -7.58 8.47 -4.29
C PRO A 127 -8.00 7.09 -4.78
N ARG A 128 -8.85 6.98 -5.78
CA ARG A 128 -9.35 5.69 -6.26
C ARG A 128 -8.29 4.81 -6.92
N ASN A 129 -7.19 5.38 -7.41
CA ASN A 129 -6.11 4.59 -8.01
C ASN A 129 -5.05 4.17 -7.00
N ASN A 130 -5.26 4.51 -5.73
CA ASN A 130 -4.39 4.12 -4.63
C ASN A 130 -4.66 2.70 -4.13
N TYR A 131 -5.69 2.07 -4.65
CA TYR A 131 -6.15 0.77 -4.18
C TYR A 131 -6.18 -0.23 -5.33
N ALA A 132 -5.81 -1.46 -5.03
CA ALA A 132 -5.92 -2.57 -5.96
C ALA A 132 -6.28 -3.85 -5.21
N GLU A 133 -6.99 -4.75 -5.87
CA GLU A 133 -7.31 -6.06 -5.37
C GLU A 133 -6.95 -7.14 -6.37
N ARG A 134 -6.61 -8.32 -5.85
CA ARG A 134 -6.42 -9.54 -6.64
C ARG A 134 -7.13 -10.70 -5.99
N THR A 135 -7.86 -11.46 -6.78
CA THR A 135 -8.27 -12.80 -6.38
C THR A 135 -7.06 -13.72 -6.50
N LEU A 136 -6.79 -14.47 -5.46
CA LEU A 136 -5.62 -15.32 -5.42
C LEU A 136 -5.78 -16.54 -6.32
N PRO A 137 -4.69 -16.98 -6.96
CA PRO A 137 -4.73 -18.15 -7.79
C PRO A 137 -4.93 -19.45 -7.02
#